data_cf8285f0b1508f4904844f33410e4a6b
#
_entry.id   cf8285f0b1508f4904844f33410e4a6b
#
_cell.length_a   1.000
_cell.length_b   1.000
_cell.length_c   1.000
_cell.angle_alpha   90.00
_cell.angle_beta   90.00
_cell.angle_gamma   90.00
#
_symmetry.space_group_name_H-M   'P 1'
#
loop_
_entity.id
_entity.type
_entity.pdbx_description
1 polymer ?
#
loop_
_entity_poly.entity_id
_entity_poly.type
_entity_poly.pdbx_seq_one_letter_code
_entity_poly.pdbx_strand_id
1 'polypeptide(L)'
;VDMEVERQVPRDELVEVARYYDLWRGIANLVGDGPDDEPDWDAGRLFFRSDYSQKLKEWPKWAEFGDWGAWIITPEPGYICVSHSLKHEREVFRTERMEVVFSSFLDAGKYVIMQLGDSIRTCSNVRLKSLFLNWEARGLSPGIKVQAASEKDIGLFIDVRDDKEYAEKHLKRYSLVDSPGSYGIALDYEQPRMEILALSFDELTAALLDGMPETITSKVHPR
;
A
#
# COMPACT_ATOMS: atom_id res chain seq x y z
N VAL A 1 3.52 28.92 20.59
CA VAL A 1 2.60 27.77 20.55
C VAL A 1 2.28 27.59 19.09
N ASP A 2 3.11 26.81 18.40
CA ASP A 2 2.84 26.42 17.01
C ASP A 2 1.66 25.45 17.05
N MET A 3 0.52 25.88 16.49
CA MET A 3 -0.58 25.00 16.17
C MET A 3 -0.07 24.09 15.03
N GLU A 4 0.19 22.82 15.34
CA GLU A 4 0.37 21.79 14.32
C GLU A 4 -0.89 21.82 13.44
N VAL A 5 -0.70 22.26 12.20
CA VAL A 5 -1.74 22.16 11.18
C VAL A 5 -1.76 20.69 10.79
N GLU A 6 -2.64 19.91 11.44
CA GLU A 6 -2.97 18.56 10.96
C GLU A 6 -3.35 18.67 9.48
N ARG A 7 -2.59 18.01 8.64
CA ARG A 7 -2.89 17.91 7.21
C ARG A 7 -4.16 17.08 7.08
N GLN A 8 -5.31 17.73 6.95
CA GLN A 8 -6.53 17.04 6.62
C GLN A 8 -6.43 16.55 5.17
N VAL A 9 -6.55 15.24 5.00
CA VAL A 9 -6.67 14.63 3.65
C VAL A 9 -7.94 15.17 3.01
N PRO A 10 -7.91 15.65 1.74
CA PRO A 10 -9.09 16.02 1.02
C PRO A 10 -10.10 14.87 1.00
N ARG A 11 -11.36 15.18 1.27
CA ARG A 11 -12.42 14.18 1.39
C ARG A 11 -12.62 13.38 0.11
N ASP A 12 -12.44 14.01 -1.03
CA ASP A 12 -12.53 13.39 -2.36
C ASP A 12 -11.42 12.36 -2.58
N GLU A 13 -10.19 12.63 -2.18
CA GLU A 13 -9.09 11.66 -2.24
C GLU A 13 -9.36 10.44 -1.36
N LEU A 14 -9.87 10.67 -0.13
CA LEU A 14 -10.24 9.58 0.78
C LEU A 14 -11.35 8.71 0.18
N VAL A 15 -12.39 9.33 -0.39
CA VAL A 15 -13.51 8.62 -1.02
C VAL A 15 -13.01 7.82 -2.24
N GLU A 16 -12.09 8.36 -3.02
CA GLU A 16 -11.54 7.66 -4.17
C GLU A 16 -10.74 6.43 -3.75
N VAL A 17 -9.83 6.55 -2.80
CA VAL A 17 -9.06 5.41 -2.26
C VAL A 17 -9.98 4.35 -1.68
N ALA A 18 -10.96 4.74 -0.86
CA ALA A 18 -11.91 3.81 -0.25
C ALA A 18 -12.74 3.06 -1.31
N ARG A 19 -13.17 3.75 -2.38
CA ARG A 19 -13.92 3.14 -3.49
C ARG A 19 -13.13 2.03 -4.18
N TYR A 20 -11.86 2.25 -4.50
CA TYR A 20 -11.02 1.23 -5.14
C TYR A 20 -10.64 0.11 -4.17
N TYR A 21 -10.44 0.43 -2.89
CA TYR A 21 -10.24 -0.60 -1.88
C TYR A 21 -11.48 -1.50 -1.76
N ASP A 22 -12.68 -0.94 -1.69
CA ASP A 22 -13.93 -1.71 -1.63
C ASP A 22 -14.14 -2.61 -2.87
N LEU A 23 -13.74 -2.13 -4.05
CA LEU A 23 -13.72 -2.96 -5.26
C LEU A 23 -12.82 -4.19 -5.07
N TRP A 24 -11.58 -3.99 -4.66
CA TRP A 24 -10.61 -5.07 -4.51
C TRP A 24 -10.94 -5.99 -3.33
N ARG A 25 -11.45 -5.46 -2.24
CA ARG A 25 -12.01 -6.25 -1.13
C ARG A 25 -13.17 -7.13 -1.60
N GLY A 26 -14.05 -6.61 -2.44
CA GLY A 26 -15.13 -7.39 -3.07
C GLY A 26 -14.60 -8.54 -3.94
N ILE A 27 -13.54 -8.31 -4.70
CA ILE A 27 -12.87 -9.35 -5.50
C ILE A 27 -12.21 -10.38 -4.58
N ALA A 28 -11.51 -9.98 -3.52
CA ALA A 28 -10.92 -10.88 -2.53
C ALA A 28 -11.97 -11.84 -1.93
N ASN A 29 -13.09 -11.30 -1.52
CA ASN A 29 -14.22 -12.10 -1.01
C ASN A 29 -14.78 -13.07 -2.07
N LEU A 30 -14.89 -12.61 -3.33
CA LEU A 30 -15.39 -13.43 -4.43
C LEU A 30 -14.50 -14.63 -4.74
N VAL A 31 -13.17 -14.47 -4.65
CA VAL A 31 -12.19 -15.54 -4.89
C VAL A 31 -11.88 -16.38 -3.66
N GLY A 32 -12.43 -16.03 -2.50
CA GLY A 32 -12.20 -16.73 -1.24
C GLY A 32 -10.84 -16.42 -0.59
N ASP A 33 -10.26 -15.26 -0.90
CA ASP A 33 -9.03 -14.75 -0.27
C ASP A 33 -9.32 -13.76 0.87
N GLY A 34 -10.59 -13.39 1.06
CA GLY A 34 -11.12 -12.61 2.16
C GLY A 34 -11.62 -13.48 3.32
N PRO A 35 -12.31 -12.90 4.29
CA PRO A 35 -12.79 -11.50 4.27
C PRO A 35 -11.74 -10.48 4.71
N ASP A 36 -11.75 -9.34 4.04
CA ASP A 36 -11.06 -8.14 4.48
C ASP A 36 -12.07 -7.18 5.13
N ASP A 37 -11.63 -6.44 6.14
CA ASP A 37 -12.46 -5.44 6.82
C ASP A 37 -12.68 -4.21 5.94
N GLU A 38 -13.72 -3.45 6.23
CA GLU A 38 -13.90 -2.12 5.64
C GLU A 38 -12.76 -1.20 6.06
N PRO A 39 -12.39 -0.20 5.21
CA PRO A 39 -11.38 0.76 5.60
C PRO A 39 -11.84 1.55 6.82
N ASP A 40 -10.96 1.69 7.81
CA ASP A 40 -11.23 2.31 9.08
C ASP A 40 -10.31 3.51 9.30
N TRP A 41 -10.92 4.68 9.53
CA TRP A 41 -10.19 5.91 9.84
C TRP A 41 -10.17 6.11 11.36
N ASP A 42 -9.01 5.90 11.97
CA ASP A 42 -8.82 6.02 13.41
C ASP A 42 -7.57 6.86 13.73
N ALA A 43 -7.71 7.81 14.64
CA ALA A 43 -6.65 8.70 15.12
C ALA A 43 -5.81 9.35 13.99
N GLY A 44 -6.46 9.82 12.91
CA GLY A 44 -5.78 10.45 11.78
C GLY A 44 -5.09 9.48 10.81
N ARG A 45 -5.31 8.19 10.96
CA ARG A 45 -4.70 7.12 10.15
C ARG A 45 -5.78 6.28 9.48
N LEU A 46 -5.55 5.86 8.24
CA LEU A 46 -6.44 4.97 7.48
C LEU A 46 -5.91 3.53 7.52
N PHE A 47 -6.72 2.63 8.07
CA PHE A 47 -6.39 1.22 8.23
C PHE A 47 -7.11 0.34 7.22
N PHE A 48 -6.38 -0.59 6.62
CA PHE A 48 -6.87 -1.65 5.75
C PHE A 48 -6.48 -2.99 6.38
N ARG A 49 -7.42 -3.60 7.11
CA ARG A 49 -7.19 -4.81 7.90
C ARG A 49 -7.64 -6.04 7.14
N SER A 50 -6.81 -7.06 7.11
CA SER A 50 -7.11 -8.34 6.49
C SER A 50 -7.69 -9.29 7.54
N ASP A 51 -8.91 -9.79 7.31
CA ASP A 51 -9.57 -10.84 8.11
C ASP A 51 -9.66 -10.52 9.63
N TYR A 52 -9.67 -9.24 9.97
CA TYR A 52 -9.51 -8.78 11.34
C TYR A 52 -10.77 -8.98 12.18
N SER A 53 -11.92 -8.53 11.70
CA SER A 53 -13.19 -8.62 12.46
C SER A 53 -13.66 -10.06 12.63
N GLN A 54 -13.41 -10.95 11.67
CA GLN A 54 -13.71 -12.35 11.79
C GLN A 54 -12.83 -13.02 12.84
N LYS A 55 -11.52 -12.80 12.82
CA LYS A 55 -10.59 -13.33 13.82
C LYS A 55 -10.93 -12.89 15.22
N LEU A 56 -11.32 -11.63 15.43
CA LEU A 56 -11.77 -11.15 16.73
C LEU A 56 -13.07 -11.79 17.21
N LYS A 57 -13.99 -12.16 16.29
CA LYS A 57 -15.22 -12.89 16.65
C LYS A 57 -14.93 -14.33 17.08
N GLU A 58 -14.05 -15.00 16.35
CA GLU A 58 -13.70 -16.40 16.63
C GLU A 58 -12.81 -16.52 17.87
N TRP A 59 -11.86 -15.59 18.05
CA TRP A 59 -10.91 -15.61 19.15
C TRP A 59 -10.80 -14.25 19.85
N PRO A 60 -11.80 -13.82 20.63
CA PRO A 60 -11.79 -12.51 21.30
C PRO A 60 -10.56 -12.28 22.19
N LYS A 61 -10.03 -13.36 22.79
CA LYS A 61 -8.83 -13.31 23.63
C LYS A 61 -7.55 -13.04 22.82
N TRP A 62 -7.59 -13.19 21.51
CA TRP A 62 -6.47 -12.98 20.60
C TRP A 62 -6.42 -11.56 20.04
N ALA A 63 -7.33 -10.69 20.46
CA ALA A 63 -7.24 -9.27 20.12
C ALA A 63 -5.86 -8.67 20.46
N GLU A 64 -5.20 -9.23 21.49
CA GLU A 64 -3.86 -8.83 21.92
C GLU A 64 -2.74 -9.68 21.29
N PHE A 65 -3.01 -10.86 20.77
CA PHE A 65 -2.02 -11.88 20.42
C PHE A 65 -2.16 -12.49 19.02
N GLY A 66 -3.14 -12.10 18.21
CA GLY A 66 -3.38 -12.72 16.90
C GLY A 66 -2.37 -12.31 15.82
N ASP A 67 -2.17 -13.17 14.82
CA ASP A 67 -1.49 -12.83 13.56
C ASP A 67 -2.45 -12.07 12.65
N TRP A 68 -2.38 -10.76 12.66
CA TRP A 68 -3.19 -9.93 11.79
C TRP A 68 -2.32 -8.96 11.02
N GLY A 69 -2.59 -8.88 9.72
CA GLY A 69 -2.00 -7.88 8.86
C GLY A 69 -2.88 -6.63 8.78
N ALA A 70 -2.24 -5.48 8.68
CA ALA A 70 -2.91 -4.25 8.29
C ALA A 70 -1.95 -3.39 7.47
N TRP A 71 -2.42 -2.88 6.34
CA TRP A 71 -1.82 -1.74 5.68
C TRP A 71 -2.35 -0.47 6.32
N ILE A 72 -1.50 0.53 6.50
CA ILE A 72 -1.85 1.76 7.21
C ILE A 72 -1.32 2.93 6.41
N ILE A 73 -2.19 3.89 6.09
CA ILE A 73 -1.80 5.17 5.49
C ILE A 73 -1.86 6.23 6.58
N THR A 74 -0.73 6.88 6.83
CA THR A 74 -0.60 7.96 7.82
C THR A 74 -0.20 9.25 7.11
N PRO A 75 -1.09 10.24 7.04
CA PRO A 75 -0.72 11.58 6.59
C PRO A 75 0.20 12.26 7.60
N GLU A 76 1.33 12.78 7.12
CA GLU A 76 2.31 13.51 7.91
C GLU A 76 2.54 14.91 7.29
N PRO A 77 3.09 15.88 8.03
CA PRO A 77 3.41 17.19 7.48
C PRO A 77 4.37 17.11 6.28
N GLY A 78 3.84 17.25 5.07
CA GLY A 78 4.63 17.28 3.83
C GLY A 78 4.81 15.93 3.12
N TYR A 79 4.34 14.81 3.68
CA TYR A 79 4.40 13.49 3.05
C TYR A 79 3.31 12.56 3.58
N ILE A 80 3.13 11.43 2.94
CA ILE A 80 2.21 10.36 3.33
C ILE A 80 3.02 9.09 3.56
N CYS A 81 2.93 8.53 4.76
CA CYS A 81 3.60 7.29 5.11
C CYS A 81 2.67 6.09 4.86
N VAL A 82 3.19 5.01 4.29
CA VAL A 82 2.52 3.72 4.23
C VAL A 82 3.31 2.73 5.07
N SER A 83 2.64 2.17 6.05
CA SER A 83 3.19 1.15 6.95
C SER A 83 2.45 -0.16 6.80
N HIS A 84 3.15 -1.26 7.08
CA HIS A 84 2.56 -2.56 7.24
C HIS A 84 2.70 -2.99 8.70
N SER A 85 1.58 -3.36 9.30
CA SER A 85 1.53 -3.85 10.68
C SER A 85 1.22 -5.33 10.66
N LEU A 86 2.13 -6.13 11.19
CA LEU A 86 1.97 -7.56 11.32
C LEU A 86 2.18 -7.96 12.78
N LYS A 87 1.31 -8.81 13.29
CA LYS A 87 1.50 -9.46 14.58
C LYS A 87 1.53 -10.96 14.38
N HIS A 88 2.65 -11.58 14.72
CA HIS A 88 2.80 -13.04 14.73
C HIS A 88 2.29 -13.63 16.05
N GLU A 89 1.74 -14.85 16.01
CA GLU A 89 1.21 -15.57 17.19
C GLU A 89 2.18 -15.61 18.38
N ARG A 90 3.49 -15.59 18.12
CA ARG A 90 4.55 -15.74 19.12
C ARG A 90 5.16 -14.44 19.59
N GLU A 91 4.75 -13.31 19.04
CA GLU A 91 5.28 -11.99 19.41
C GLU A 91 4.40 -11.33 20.45
N VAL A 92 5.04 -10.79 21.49
CA VAL A 92 4.34 -10.05 22.57
C VAL A 92 3.84 -8.70 22.07
N PHE A 93 4.53 -8.10 21.08
CA PHE A 93 4.21 -6.78 20.54
C PHE A 93 3.86 -6.86 19.05
N ARG A 94 2.94 -5.98 18.63
CA ARG A 94 2.63 -5.77 17.23
C ARG A 94 3.75 -4.96 16.59
N THR A 95 4.35 -5.50 15.54
CA THR A 95 5.36 -4.78 14.76
C THR A 95 4.67 -3.93 13.71
N GLU A 96 4.95 -2.66 13.68
CA GLU A 96 4.59 -1.78 12.57
C GLU A 96 5.87 -1.33 11.87
N ARG A 97 5.90 -1.48 10.54
CA ARG A 97 7.06 -1.15 9.73
C ARG A 97 6.65 -0.21 8.62
N MET A 98 7.35 0.91 8.51
CA MET A 98 7.25 1.79 7.37
C MET A 98 7.80 1.07 6.12
N GLU A 99 7.02 1.03 5.05
CA GLU A 99 7.40 0.41 3.78
C GLU A 99 7.77 1.46 2.74
N VAL A 100 7.00 2.52 2.63
CA VAL A 100 7.17 3.55 1.61
C VAL A 100 6.59 4.88 2.07
N VAL A 101 7.13 5.97 1.53
CA VAL A 101 6.63 7.34 1.71
C VAL A 101 6.24 7.91 0.36
N PHE A 102 5.11 8.62 0.28
CA PHE A 102 4.64 9.31 -0.92
C PHE A 102 4.39 10.80 -0.68
N SER A 103 4.43 11.58 -1.75
CA SER A 103 3.99 12.98 -1.75
C SER A 103 2.47 13.14 -1.80
N SER A 104 1.74 12.11 -2.21
CA SER A 104 0.30 12.11 -2.49
C SER A 104 -0.41 10.99 -1.75
N PHE A 105 -1.60 11.31 -1.20
CA PHE A 105 -2.47 10.32 -0.57
C PHE A 105 -3.02 9.31 -1.58
N LEU A 106 -3.29 9.75 -2.82
CA LEU A 106 -3.75 8.88 -3.90
C LEU A 106 -2.68 7.85 -4.28
N ASP A 107 -1.39 8.25 -4.32
CA ASP A 107 -0.29 7.31 -4.61
C ASP A 107 -0.12 6.28 -3.48
N ALA A 108 -0.26 6.71 -2.23
CA ALA A 108 -0.29 5.80 -1.08
C ALA A 108 -1.46 4.81 -1.18
N GLY A 109 -2.64 5.28 -1.57
CA GLY A 109 -3.81 4.43 -1.82
C GLY A 109 -3.58 3.42 -2.95
N LYS A 110 -3.00 3.86 -4.08
CA LYS A 110 -2.64 2.96 -5.20
C LYS A 110 -1.65 1.88 -4.77
N TYR A 111 -0.68 2.23 -3.91
CA TYR A 111 0.27 1.26 -3.38
C TYR A 111 -0.41 0.16 -2.56
N VAL A 112 -1.31 0.52 -1.65
CA VAL A 112 -2.07 -0.46 -0.84
C VAL A 112 -2.96 -1.34 -1.73
N ILE A 113 -3.66 -0.73 -2.69
CA ILE A 113 -4.53 -1.46 -3.64
C ILE A 113 -3.70 -2.42 -4.51
N MET A 114 -2.52 -2.02 -4.95
CA MET A 114 -1.61 -2.88 -5.70
C MET A 114 -1.17 -4.08 -4.85
N GLN A 115 -0.85 -3.91 -3.58
CA GLN A 115 -0.49 -5.01 -2.68
C GLN A 115 -1.65 -6.01 -2.53
N LEU A 116 -2.87 -5.53 -2.29
CA LEU A 116 -4.06 -6.36 -2.19
C LEU A 116 -4.36 -7.07 -3.51
N GLY A 117 -4.38 -6.33 -4.61
CA GLY A 117 -4.68 -6.87 -5.94
C GLY A 117 -3.66 -7.92 -6.42
N ASP A 118 -2.38 -7.73 -6.12
CA ASP A 118 -1.33 -8.70 -6.48
C ASP A 118 -1.41 -9.97 -5.61
N SER A 119 -1.77 -9.85 -4.33
CA SER A 119 -2.09 -11.00 -3.47
C SER A 119 -3.22 -11.83 -4.06
N ILE A 120 -4.31 -11.18 -4.48
CA ILE A 120 -5.46 -11.85 -5.10
C ILE A 120 -5.04 -12.55 -6.42
N ARG A 121 -4.22 -11.92 -7.26
CA ARG A 121 -3.72 -12.53 -8.50
C ARG A 121 -2.99 -13.83 -8.24
N THR A 122 -2.18 -13.88 -7.19
CA THR A 122 -1.30 -15.00 -6.87
C THR A 122 -1.95 -16.06 -5.98
N CYS A 123 -3.11 -15.77 -5.40
CA CYS A 123 -3.81 -16.70 -4.50
C CYS A 123 -4.15 -18.04 -5.17
N SER A 124 -4.40 -19.06 -4.36
CA SER A 124 -4.61 -20.44 -4.83
C SER A 124 -5.80 -20.62 -5.79
N ASN A 125 -6.77 -19.73 -5.75
CA ASN A 125 -7.98 -19.77 -6.56
C ASN A 125 -7.87 -19.01 -7.88
N VAL A 126 -6.87 -18.12 -8.05
CA VAL A 126 -6.63 -17.33 -9.27
C VAL A 126 -5.39 -17.82 -10.00
N ARG A 127 -4.26 -17.98 -9.30
CA ARG A 127 -2.99 -18.55 -9.80
C ARG A 127 -2.40 -17.83 -11.01
N LEU A 128 -2.52 -16.52 -11.04
CA LEU A 128 -1.83 -15.72 -12.03
C LEU A 128 -0.41 -15.37 -11.56
N LYS A 129 0.41 -14.97 -12.51
CA LYS A 129 1.73 -14.42 -12.18
C LYS A 129 1.58 -13.06 -11.51
N SER A 130 2.41 -12.79 -10.50
CA SER A 130 2.48 -11.51 -9.85
C SER A 130 2.72 -10.37 -10.84
N LEU A 131 1.96 -9.29 -10.72
CA LEU A 131 2.15 -8.08 -11.50
C LEU A 131 3.52 -7.44 -11.21
N PHE A 132 3.94 -7.50 -9.95
CA PHE A 132 5.26 -7.06 -9.49
C PHE A 132 6.39 -7.72 -10.30
N LEU A 133 6.37 -9.06 -10.48
CA LEU A 133 7.37 -9.78 -11.28
C LEU A 133 7.34 -9.40 -12.76
N ASN A 134 6.16 -9.05 -13.29
CA ASN A 134 6.04 -8.57 -14.67
C ASN A 134 6.67 -7.17 -14.81
N TRP A 135 6.45 -6.28 -13.85
CA TRP A 135 7.05 -4.94 -13.84
C TRP A 135 8.56 -5.00 -13.63
N GLU A 136 9.05 -5.87 -12.73
CA GLU A 136 10.47 -6.10 -12.52
C GLU A 136 11.17 -6.53 -13.82
N ALA A 137 10.59 -7.48 -14.53
CA ALA A 137 11.15 -7.98 -15.81
C ALA A 137 11.14 -6.91 -16.92
N ARG A 138 10.16 -6.01 -16.92
CA ARG A 138 10.04 -4.93 -17.91
C ARG A 138 10.93 -3.72 -17.57
N GLY A 139 11.20 -3.51 -16.30
CA GLY A 139 11.75 -2.26 -15.76
C GLY A 139 10.70 -1.17 -15.61
N LEU A 140 11.08 -0.06 -14.95
CA LEU A 140 10.21 1.10 -14.75
C LEU A 140 9.86 1.80 -16.06
N SER A 141 8.69 2.42 -16.08
CA SER A 141 8.28 3.35 -17.14
C SER A 141 9.30 4.47 -17.31
N PRO A 142 9.62 4.86 -18.56
CA PRO A 142 10.52 5.99 -18.84
C PRO A 142 10.10 7.33 -18.20
N GLY A 143 8.82 7.45 -17.85
CA GLY A 143 8.27 8.59 -17.13
C GLY A 143 8.66 8.67 -15.64
N ILE A 144 9.33 7.64 -15.10
CA ILE A 144 9.77 7.59 -13.71
C ILE A 144 11.29 7.73 -13.62
N LYS A 145 11.73 8.77 -12.93
CA LYS A 145 13.13 9.02 -12.63
C LYS A 145 13.49 8.42 -11.26
N VAL A 146 14.62 7.70 -11.21
CA VAL A 146 15.17 7.13 -9.96
C VAL A 146 16.41 7.92 -9.55
N GLN A 147 16.50 8.29 -8.29
CA GLN A 147 17.62 9.00 -7.70
C GLN A 147 17.97 8.41 -6.33
N ALA A 148 19.21 8.62 -5.88
CA ALA A 148 19.55 8.34 -4.49
C ALA A 148 18.68 9.22 -3.56
N ALA A 149 18.25 8.68 -2.42
CA ALA A 149 17.55 9.45 -1.42
C ALA A 149 18.45 10.56 -0.85
N SER A 150 17.85 11.71 -0.56
CA SER A 150 18.55 12.82 0.11
C SER A 150 18.69 12.53 1.61
N GLU A 151 19.55 13.27 2.31
CA GLU A 151 19.65 13.16 3.78
C GLU A 151 18.30 13.39 4.48
N LYS A 152 17.46 14.29 3.95
CA LYS A 152 16.12 14.52 4.45
C LYS A 152 15.23 13.28 4.25
N ASP A 153 15.29 12.65 3.07
CA ASP A 153 14.54 11.44 2.77
C ASP A 153 14.98 10.27 3.68
N ILE A 154 16.29 10.14 3.90
CA ILE A 154 16.88 9.14 4.79
C ILE A 154 16.39 9.37 6.23
N GLY A 155 16.35 10.63 6.68
CA GLY A 155 15.85 11.00 8.01
C GLY A 155 14.44 10.53 8.30
N LEU A 156 13.58 10.35 7.28
CA LEU A 156 12.22 9.82 7.47
C LEU A 156 12.21 8.32 7.84
N PHE A 157 13.25 7.58 7.49
CA PHE A 157 13.34 6.11 7.68
C PHE A 157 14.25 5.69 8.83
N ILE A 158 15.10 6.58 9.37
CA ILE A 158 16.12 6.23 10.38
C ILE A 158 15.48 5.73 11.69
N ASP A 159 14.38 6.32 12.14
CA ASP A 159 13.69 5.94 13.37
C ASP A 159 13.09 4.53 13.31
N VAL A 160 13.00 3.97 12.11
CA VAL A 160 12.40 2.65 11.85
C VAL A 160 13.47 1.56 11.67
N ARG A 161 14.66 1.94 11.22
CA ARG A 161 15.78 1.01 10.97
C ARG A 161 17.07 1.70 11.43
N ASP A 162 17.63 1.27 12.54
CA ASP A 162 18.85 1.81 13.16
C ASP A 162 20.10 1.78 12.25
N ASP A 163 19.96 1.43 10.97
CA ASP A 163 21.04 1.29 10.01
C ASP A 163 21.02 2.40 8.94
N LYS A 164 21.68 3.51 9.27
CA LYS A 164 21.85 4.64 8.38
C LYS A 164 22.63 4.27 7.11
N GLU A 165 23.67 3.46 7.22
CA GLU A 165 24.50 3.04 6.09
C GLU A 165 23.67 2.21 5.09
N TYR A 166 22.82 1.32 5.59
CA TYR A 166 21.90 0.58 4.75
C TYR A 166 20.91 1.50 4.02
N ALA A 167 20.32 2.46 4.72
CA ALA A 167 19.40 3.44 4.13
C ALA A 167 20.08 4.30 3.05
N GLU A 168 21.28 4.81 3.29
CA GLU A 168 22.05 5.59 2.32
C GLU A 168 22.32 4.82 1.02
N LYS A 169 22.55 3.52 1.12
CA LYS A 169 22.83 2.66 -0.02
C LYS A 169 21.59 2.27 -0.80
N HIS A 170 20.53 1.87 -0.11
CA HIS A 170 19.38 1.19 -0.68
C HIS A 170 18.14 2.07 -0.83
N LEU A 171 18.01 3.18 -0.09
CA LEU A 171 16.87 4.05 -0.21
C LEU A 171 16.95 4.89 -1.50
N LYS A 172 15.86 4.91 -2.24
CA LYS A 172 15.75 5.63 -3.52
C LYS A 172 14.53 6.55 -3.50
N ARG A 173 14.65 7.64 -4.25
CA ARG A 173 13.55 8.54 -4.56
C ARG A 173 13.13 8.31 -6.01
N TYR A 174 11.87 8.03 -6.19
CA TYR A 174 11.20 7.81 -7.48
C TYR A 174 10.30 9.01 -7.74
N SER A 175 10.39 9.65 -8.88
CA SER A 175 9.57 10.82 -9.20
C SER A 175 9.13 10.81 -10.65
N LEU A 176 7.96 11.38 -10.94
CA LEU A 176 7.54 11.58 -12.32
C LEU A 176 8.42 12.65 -12.99
N VAL A 177 8.86 12.37 -14.23
CA VAL A 177 9.69 13.29 -15.01
C VAL A 177 8.95 14.61 -15.27
N ASP A 178 7.66 14.52 -15.64
CA ASP A 178 6.84 15.67 -15.98
C ASP A 178 6.21 16.34 -14.74
N SER A 179 6.28 15.70 -13.58
CA SER A 179 5.78 16.23 -12.30
C SER A 179 6.68 15.82 -11.14
N PRO A 180 7.88 16.45 -10.99
CA PRO A 180 8.84 16.04 -9.97
C PRO A 180 8.35 16.19 -8.52
N GLY A 181 7.27 16.94 -8.32
CA GLY A 181 6.57 17.05 -7.02
C GLY A 181 5.77 15.78 -6.65
N SER A 182 5.44 14.92 -7.62
CA SER A 182 4.85 13.61 -7.40
C SER A 182 5.96 12.58 -7.26
N TYR A 183 6.13 12.03 -6.05
CA TYR A 183 7.23 11.14 -5.74
C TYR A 183 6.85 10.05 -4.72
N GLY A 184 7.63 8.96 -4.76
CA GLY A 184 7.72 7.95 -3.72
C GLY A 184 9.16 7.82 -3.22
N ILE A 185 9.34 7.44 -1.97
CA ILE A 185 10.63 7.10 -1.36
C ILE A 185 10.51 5.70 -0.80
N ALA A 186 11.35 4.79 -1.27
CA ALA A 186 11.31 3.38 -0.90
C ALA A 186 12.69 2.74 -1.03
N LEU A 187 12.88 1.57 -0.45
CA LEU A 187 14.06 0.76 -0.68
C LEU A 187 14.10 0.26 -2.13
N ASP A 188 15.28 -0.03 -2.63
CA ASP A 188 15.51 -0.39 -4.03
C ASP A 188 14.78 -1.66 -4.48
N TYR A 189 14.52 -2.60 -3.59
CA TYR A 189 13.71 -3.78 -3.91
C TYR A 189 12.22 -3.47 -4.13
N GLU A 190 11.74 -2.29 -3.69
CA GLU A 190 10.40 -1.79 -3.97
C GLU A 190 10.27 -1.13 -5.35
N GLN A 191 11.39 -0.96 -6.08
CA GLN A 191 11.44 -0.27 -7.37
C GLN A 191 10.33 -0.69 -8.35
N PRO A 192 10.05 -1.98 -8.57
CA PRO A 192 8.99 -2.36 -9.51
C PRO A 192 7.60 -1.85 -9.12
N ARG A 193 7.32 -1.75 -7.81
CA ARG A 193 6.03 -1.25 -7.30
C ARG A 193 5.85 0.25 -7.50
N MET A 194 6.95 0.98 -7.70
CA MET A 194 6.90 2.43 -7.98
C MET A 194 6.29 2.76 -9.35
N GLU A 195 6.04 1.76 -10.20
CA GLU A 195 5.28 1.90 -11.44
C GLU A 195 3.89 2.54 -11.21
N ILE A 196 3.32 2.38 -10.02
CA ILE A 196 2.04 3.00 -9.63
C ILE A 196 2.05 4.54 -9.74
N LEU A 197 3.21 5.18 -9.64
CA LEU A 197 3.31 6.64 -9.79
C LEU A 197 2.86 7.11 -11.18
N ALA A 198 3.11 6.30 -12.20
CA ALA A 198 2.75 6.61 -13.59
C ALA A 198 1.33 6.15 -13.98
N LEU A 199 0.59 5.49 -13.08
CA LEU A 199 -0.73 4.93 -13.36
C LEU A 199 -1.83 5.70 -12.64
N SER A 200 -2.98 5.85 -13.28
CA SER A 200 -4.24 6.15 -12.60
C SER A 200 -4.77 4.92 -11.86
N PHE A 201 -5.78 5.10 -11.02
CA PHE A 201 -6.46 3.96 -10.38
C PHE A 201 -7.11 3.01 -11.40
N ASP A 202 -7.69 3.55 -12.47
CA ASP A 202 -8.30 2.74 -13.52
C ASP A 202 -7.26 1.91 -14.28
N GLU A 203 -6.11 2.50 -14.64
CA GLU A 203 -5.01 1.80 -15.30
C GLU A 203 -4.40 0.73 -14.38
N LEU A 204 -4.21 1.02 -13.09
CA LEU A 204 -3.76 0.03 -12.11
C LEU A 204 -4.77 -1.12 -11.99
N THR A 205 -6.06 -0.80 -11.91
CA THR A 205 -7.13 -1.81 -11.85
C THR A 205 -7.15 -2.67 -13.10
N ALA A 206 -7.04 -2.06 -14.29
CA ALA A 206 -6.95 -2.79 -15.55
C ALA A 206 -5.73 -3.73 -15.60
N ALA A 207 -4.56 -3.27 -15.15
CA ALA A 207 -3.35 -4.07 -15.08
C ALA A 207 -3.48 -5.26 -14.09
N LEU A 208 -4.11 -5.03 -12.95
CA LEU A 208 -4.37 -6.07 -11.96
C LEU A 208 -5.41 -7.09 -12.42
N LEU A 209 -6.41 -6.69 -13.21
CA LEU A 209 -7.43 -7.57 -13.78
C LEU A 209 -6.96 -8.34 -15.01
N ASP A 210 -5.85 -7.94 -15.64
CA ASP A 210 -5.36 -8.58 -16.86
C ASP A 210 -5.08 -10.08 -16.62
N GLY A 211 -5.68 -10.92 -17.47
CA GLY A 211 -5.62 -12.38 -17.35
C GLY A 211 -6.51 -13.00 -16.27
N MET A 212 -7.26 -12.22 -15.49
CA MET A 212 -8.22 -12.78 -14.53
C MET A 212 -9.38 -13.48 -15.24
N PRO A 213 -9.95 -14.54 -14.62
CA PRO A 213 -11.12 -15.24 -15.19
C PRO A 213 -12.31 -14.30 -15.41
N GLU A 214 -13.08 -14.55 -16.47
CA GLU A 214 -14.28 -13.77 -16.81
C GLU A 214 -15.31 -13.79 -15.67
N THR A 215 -15.37 -14.86 -14.90
CA THR A 215 -16.22 -14.97 -13.70
C THR A 215 -15.92 -13.90 -12.64
N ILE A 216 -14.73 -13.33 -12.65
CA ILE A 216 -14.31 -12.21 -11.80
C ILE A 216 -14.53 -10.90 -12.56
N THR A 217 -13.97 -10.76 -13.76
CA THR A 217 -13.95 -9.50 -14.50
C THR A 217 -15.34 -9.03 -14.91
N SER A 218 -16.28 -9.96 -15.20
CA SER A 218 -17.67 -9.62 -15.50
C SER A 218 -18.46 -9.01 -14.34
N LYS A 219 -17.98 -9.16 -13.11
CA LYS A 219 -18.59 -8.60 -11.89
C LYS A 219 -17.96 -7.27 -11.46
N VAL A 220 -16.84 -6.91 -12.07
CA VAL A 220 -16.12 -5.67 -11.85
C VAL A 220 -16.65 -4.64 -12.85
N HIS A 221 -17.73 -3.95 -12.49
CA HIS A 221 -18.17 -2.79 -13.26
C HIS A 221 -17.60 -1.54 -12.57
N PRO A 222 -16.78 -0.74 -13.23
CA PRO A 222 -16.49 0.60 -12.76
C PRO A 222 -17.82 1.39 -12.76
N ARG A 223 -18.29 1.73 -11.56
CA ARG A 223 -19.46 2.63 -11.39
C ARG A 223 -19.00 4.06 -11.33
#